data_3aeea5751f8b4436fec2b139ffc908cf
#
_entry.id   3aeea5751f8b4436fec2b139ffc908cf
#
_cell.length_a   1.000
_cell.length_b   1.000
_cell.length_c   1.000
_cell.angle_alpha   90.00
_cell.angle_beta   90.00
_cell.angle_gamma   90.00
#
_symmetry.space_group_name_H-M   'P 1'
#
loop_
_entity.id
_entity.type
_entity.pdbx_description
1 polymer ?
#
loop_
_entity_poly.entity_id
_entity_poly.type
_entity_poly.pdbx_seq_one_letter_code
_entity_poly.pdbx_strand_id
1 'polypeptide(L)'
;MSKPKPPGDSMERTSPADAGARVKTLPNLTDRTGWPDPVADRMPFGSILFDILEYRAGEGTNFARWDVLGWYGGDYKRVWFKSEGTRNFPSRAGGDAEVQVLYGRLIAPFFDFQAGLRYDRQWGPDGSRGRALAAIGLQGLAPYRFEIEPTLFISQNGDVSARFTASQDILFTQRLILQPRFETNAAVQSVRRFGVGKGLNDVELGLRLRYEIRREIAPY
;
A
#
# COMPACT_ATOMS: atom_id res chain seq x y z
N MET A 1 -25.58 35.05 -87.52
CA MET A 1 -25.72 34.26 -86.28
C MET A 1 -24.37 33.70 -85.86
N SER A 2 -23.69 34.39 -84.97
CA SER A 2 -22.31 34.04 -84.58
C SER A 2 -22.37 33.28 -83.27
N LYS A 3 -21.76 32.10 -83.18
CA LYS A 3 -21.68 31.26 -82.00
C LYS A 3 -20.67 31.84 -80.97
N PRO A 4 -20.96 31.91 -79.72
CA PRO A 4 -20.01 32.36 -78.76
C PRO A 4 -18.93 31.28 -78.50
N LYS A 5 -17.71 31.76 -78.35
CA LYS A 5 -16.47 31.03 -77.99
C LYS A 5 -16.48 30.66 -76.52
N PRO A 6 -16.10 29.42 -76.18
CA PRO A 6 -15.99 29.07 -74.77
C PRO A 6 -14.79 29.73 -74.07
N PRO A 7 -14.83 30.05 -72.78
CA PRO A 7 -13.73 30.64 -72.02
C PRO A 7 -12.60 29.62 -71.88
N GLY A 8 -11.39 30.07 -72.23
CA GLY A 8 -10.16 29.29 -72.11
C GLY A 8 -9.81 29.08 -70.66
N ASP A 9 -9.66 27.82 -70.32
CA ASP A 9 -9.18 27.35 -69.03
C ASP A 9 -7.66 27.49 -68.98
N SER A 10 -7.18 28.61 -68.38
CA SER A 10 -5.77 28.79 -68.08
C SER A 10 -5.47 28.19 -66.72
N MET A 11 -5.40 26.86 -66.65
CA MET A 11 -4.76 26.18 -65.54
C MET A 11 -3.26 26.52 -65.57
N GLU A 12 -2.90 27.51 -64.77
CA GLU A 12 -1.53 27.80 -64.45
C GLU A 12 -0.95 26.63 -63.68
N ARG A 13 -0.15 25.79 -64.34
CA ARG A 13 0.61 24.72 -63.73
C ARG A 13 1.67 25.35 -62.84
N THR A 14 1.36 25.47 -61.56
CA THR A 14 2.38 25.76 -60.55
C THR A 14 3.41 24.64 -60.54
N SER A 15 4.65 25.02 -60.76
CA SER A 15 5.82 24.14 -60.83
C SER A 15 6.00 23.39 -59.52
N PRO A 16 6.40 22.09 -59.51
CA PRO A 16 6.65 21.33 -58.30
C PRO A 16 7.77 21.87 -57.37
N ALA A 17 8.52 22.87 -57.85
CA ALA A 17 9.62 23.48 -57.12
C ALA A 17 9.17 24.43 -56.00
N ASP A 18 7.92 24.93 -56.03
CA ASP A 18 7.42 25.85 -55.01
C ASP A 18 6.67 25.14 -53.82
N ALA A 19 6.48 23.84 -53.91
CA ALA A 19 5.86 23.05 -52.84
C ALA A 19 6.81 22.71 -51.70
N GLY A 20 8.11 23.06 -51.79
CA GLY A 20 9.15 22.73 -50.80
C GLY A 20 9.35 23.75 -49.68
N ALA A 21 8.73 24.93 -49.80
CA ALA A 21 9.11 26.05 -48.95
C ALA A 21 8.04 26.46 -47.94
N ARG A 22 7.43 25.56 -47.21
CA ARG A 22 6.73 25.86 -45.92
C ARG A 22 6.30 24.60 -45.19
N VAL A 23 7.20 23.65 -45.00
CA VAL A 23 7.04 22.80 -43.83
C VAL A 23 7.43 23.68 -42.62
N LYS A 24 6.44 24.35 -42.04
CA LYS A 24 6.59 24.86 -40.67
C LYS A 24 7.02 23.65 -39.86
N THR A 25 8.27 23.63 -39.43
CA THR A 25 8.74 22.68 -38.42
C THR A 25 7.73 22.71 -37.28
N LEU A 26 6.96 21.65 -37.17
CA LEU A 26 6.07 21.49 -36.03
C LEU A 26 6.93 21.67 -34.77
N PRO A 27 6.50 22.49 -33.80
CA PRO A 27 7.25 22.64 -32.56
C PRO A 27 7.54 21.26 -32.01
N ASN A 28 8.79 21.05 -31.60
CA ASN A 28 9.22 19.77 -31.02
C ASN A 28 8.31 19.48 -29.82
N LEU A 29 7.37 18.55 -29.98
CA LEU A 29 6.39 18.18 -28.94
C LEU A 29 7.06 17.61 -27.68
N THR A 30 8.37 17.35 -27.73
CA THR A 30 9.19 16.95 -26.57
C THR A 30 9.78 18.12 -25.82
N ASP A 31 9.78 19.35 -26.40
CA ASP A 31 10.22 20.55 -25.70
C ASP A 31 9.08 21.10 -24.82
N ARG A 32 9.11 20.69 -23.56
CA ARG A 32 8.17 21.15 -22.51
C ARG A 32 8.68 22.36 -21.71
N THR A 33 9.71 23.03 -22.21
CA THR A 33 10.28 24.21 -21.55
C THR A 33 9.23 25.33 -21.49
N GLY A 34 8.80 25.67 -20.27
CA GLY A 34 7.81 26.72 -20.02
C GLY A 34 6.34 26.26 -19.93
N TRP A 35 6.09 24.98 -20.03
CA TRP A 35 4.76 24.46 -19.68
C TRP A 35 4.68 24.29 -18.14
N PRO A 36 3.59 24.73 -17.50
CA PRO A 36 3.37 24.39 -16.11
C PRO A 36 3.27 22.87 -15.98
N ASP A 37 3.83 22.32 -14.90
CA ASP A 37 3.65 20.89 -14.59
C ASP A 37 2.15 20.58 -14.61
N PRO A 38 1.68 19.61 -15.42
CA PRO A 38 0.26 19.34 -15.61
C PRO A 38 -0.44 18.89 -14.32
N VAL A 39 0.31 18.41 -13.35
CA VAL A 39 -0.14 18.00 -12.02
C VAL A 39 0.93 18.37 -11.00
N ALA A 40 0.52 18.81 -9.81
CA ALA A 40 1.44 19.08 -8.70
C ALA A 40 1.91 17.76 -8.04
N ASP A 41 2.56 16.86 -8.81
CA ASP A 41 3.00 15.52 -8.40
C ASP A 41 4.05 15.52 -7.28
N ARG A 42 4.45 16.69 -6.80
CA ARG A 42 5.45 16.84 -5.74
C ARG A 42 4.87 17.16 -4.37
N MET A 43 3.55 17.25 -4.25
CA MET A 43 2.93 17.52 -2.95
C MET A 43 2.93 16.23 -2.10
N PRO A 44 3.54 16.25 -0.93
CA PRO A 44 3.41 15.14 0.00
C PRO A 44 1.99 15.16 0.60
N PHE A 45 1.40 13.99 0.73
CA PHE A 45 0.15 13.79 1.46
C PHE A 45 0.29 12.60 2.40
N GLY A 46 -0.67 12.42 3.26
CA GLY A 46 -0.69 11.32 4.21
C GLY A 46 -2.08 10.81 4.44
N SER A 47 -2.15 9.56 4.89
CA SER A 47 -3.38 8.90 5.29
C SER A 47 -3.14 8.11 6.56
N ILE A 48 -4.17 8.00 7.39
CA ILE A 48 -4.20 7.11 8.55
C ILE A 48 -5.48 6.30 8.44
N LEU A 49 -5.32 4.99 8.46
CA LEU A 49 -6.39 4.01 8.44
C LEU A 49 -6.39 3.25 9.77
N PHE A 50 -7.53 3.19 10.43
CA PHE A 50 -7.80 2.28 11.54
C PHE A 50 -8.49 1.05 10.93
N ASP A 51 -7.71 0.02 10.59
CA ASP A 51 -8.24 -1.18 9.95
C ASP A 51 -9.01 -2.04 10.95
N ILE A 52 -8.50 -2.14 12.19
CA ILE A 52 -9.18 -2.79 13.31
C ILE A 52 -9.23 -1.83 14.49
N LEU A 53 -10.42 -1.65 15.03
CA LEU A 53 -10.64 -1.05 16.34
C LEU A 53 -11.78 -1.81 17.01
N GLU A 54 -11.43 -2.82 17.79
CA GLU A 54 -12.37 -3.81 18.29
C GLU A 54 -12.28 -3.89 19.82
N TYR A 55 -13.45 -3.96 20.45
CA TYR A 55 -13.56 -4.28 21.87
C TYR A 55 -14.48 -5.48 22.03
N ARG A 56 -13.95 -6.54 22.60
CA ARG A 56 -14.74 -7.74 22.92
C ARG A 56 -14.96 -7.87 24.42
N ALA A 57 -16.23 -7.93 24.80
CA ALA A 57 -16.65 -8.26 26.15
C ALA A 57 -17.12 -9.70 26.17
N GLY A 58 -16.60 -10.53 27.08
CA GLY A 58 -16.96 -11.95 27.22
C GLY A 58 -16.89 -12.40 28.64
N GLU A 59 -17.39 -13.63 28.89
CA GLU A 59 -17.28 -14.24 30.21
C GLU A 59 -15.80 -14.53 30.50
N GLY A 60 -15.22 -13.75 31.44
CA GLY A 60 -13.85 -13.94 31.98
C GLY A 60 -12.85 -12.87 31.60
N THR A 61 -12.63 -12.55 30.37
CA THR A 61 -11.62 -11.55 29.98
C THR A 61 -12.12 -10.69 28.83
N ASN A 62 -12.18 -9.40 29.05
CA ASN A 62 -12.42 -8.44 27.98
C ASN A 62 -11.09 -8.09 27.32
N PHE A 63 -11.11 -7.80 26.02
CA PHE A 63 -9.91 -7.29 25.34
C PHE A 63 -10.24 -6.22 24.31
N ALA A 64 -9.27 -5.34 24.08
CA ALA A 64 -9.27 -4.42 22.97
C ALA A 64 -8.16 -4.81 21.99
N ARG A 65 -8.47 -4.79 20.68
CA ARG A 65 -7.53 -5.01 19.60
C ARG A 65 -7.52 -3.80 18.68
N TRP A 66 -6.36 -3.40 18.23
CA TRP A 66 -6.21 -2.34 17.23
C TRP A 66 -5.24 -2.77 16.13
N ASP A 67 -5.48 -2.24 14.95
CA ASP A 67 -4.58 -2.27 13.80
C ASP A 67 -4.68 -0.92 13.10
N VAL A 68 -3.58 -0.20 13.07
CA VAL A 68 -3.48 1.16 12.52
C VAL A 68 -2.37 1.20 11.50
N LEU A 69 -2.69 1.67 10.32
CA LEU A 69 -1.78 1.89 9.21
C LEU A 69 -1.77 3.37 8.85
N GLY A 70 -0.61 3.98 8.83
CA GLY A 70 -0.44 5.36 8.37
C GLY A 70 0.70 5.47 7.38
N TRP A 71 0.64 6.45 6.49
CA TRP A 71 1.74 6.80 5.62
C TRP A 71 1.77 8.29 5.33
N TYR A 72 2.97 8.80 5.03
CA TYR A 72 3.20 10.17 4.65
C TYR A 72 4.30 10.24 3.60
N GLY A 73 4.06 10.97 2.50
CA GLY A 73 5.05 11.16 1.44
C GLY A 73 4.42 11.46 0.08
N GLY A 74 5.20 11.28 -0.96
CA GLY A 74 4.79 11.41 -2.36
C GLY A 74 4.53 10.04 -3.01
N ASP A 75 4.37 10.04 -4.33
CA ASP A 75 4.02 8.83 -5.08
C ASP A 75 5.11 7.75 -5.08
N TYR A 76 6.39 8.15 -5.02
CA TYR A 76 7.52 7.22 -5.14
C TYR A 76 8.22 6.91 -3.81
N LYS A 77 8.04 7.76 -2.80
CA LYS A 77 8.73 7.66 -1.51
C LYS A 77 7.78 7.99 -0.40
N ARG A 78 7.64 7.08 0.56
CA ARG A 78 6.71 7.22 1.70
C ARG A 78 7.37 6.76 2.97
N VAL A 79 6.99 7.37 4.07
CA VAL A 79 7.23 6.84 5.40
C VAL A 79 5.94 6.18 5.85
N TRP A 80 6.05 4.93 6.27
CA TRP A 80 4.94 4.13 6.76
C TRP A 80 5.04 4.01 8.27
N PHE A 81 3.89 4.06 8.90
CA PHE A 81 3.70 3.80 10.31
C PHE A 81 2.66 2.71 10.45
N LYS A 82 3.01 1.61 11.12
CA LYS A 82 2.09 0.51 11.41
C LYS A 82 2.09 0.27 12.90
N SER A 83 0.91 0.06 13.49
CA SER A 83 0.78 -0.29 14.90
C SER A 83 -0.36 -1.28 15.07
N GLU A 84 -0.05 -2.43 15.62
CA GLU A 84 -1.04 -3.44 15.98
C GLU A 84 -0.85 -3.90 17.42
N GLY A 85 -1.90 -4.40 18.03
CA GLY A 85 -1.79 -4.94 19.37
C GLY A 85 -3.10 -5.37 19.98
N THR A 86 -2.94 -6.01 21.15
CA THR A 86 -4.05 -6.50 21.96
C THR A 86 -3.83 -6.11 23.41
N ARG A 87 -4.85 -5.61 24.05
CA ARG A 87 -4.85 -5.29 25.48
C ARG A 87 -5.98 -6.03 26.19
N ASN A 88 -5.62 -6.85 27.15
CA ASN A 88 -6.58 -7.56 27.97
C ASN A 88 -7.01 -6.72 29.19
N PHE A 89 -8.25 -6.91 29.62
CA PHE A 89 -8.82 -6.25 30.80
C PHE A 89 -9.30 -7.31 31.80
N PRO A 90 -9.04 -7.14 33.10
CA PRO A 90 -8.35 -6.01 33.73
C PRO A 90 -6.88 -5.89 33.28
N SER A 91 -6.30 -4.72 33.44
CA SER A 91 -4.96 -4.37 32.90
C SER A 91 -3.83 -5.33 33.35
N ARG A 92 -4.04 -6.10 34.41
CA ARG A 92 -3.09 -7.13 34.90
C ARG A 92 -3.10 -8.39 34.02
N ALA A 93 -4.12 -8.59 33.19
CA ALA A 93 -4.19 -9.76 32.30
C ALA A 93 -3.21 -9.68 31.12
N GLY A 94 -2.55 -8.52 30.94
CA GLY A 94 -1.47 -8.36 29.97
C GLY A 94 -1.93 -7.90 28.58
N GLY A 95 -1.02 -8.00 27.64
CA GLY A 95 -1.23 -7.61 26.25
C GLY A 95 0.07 -7.58 25.48
N ASP A 96 -0.03 -7.21 24.23
CA ASP A 96 1.07 -7.01 23.30
C ASP A 96 0.85 -5.77 22.46
N ALA A 97 1.92 -5.19 21.99
CA ALA A 97 1.91 -4.09 21.03
C ALA A 97 3.11 -4.19 20.12
N GLU A 98 2.87 -3.95 18.87
CA GLU A 98 3.85 -3.85 17.81
C GLU A 98 3.77 -2.45 17.18
N VAL A 99 4.93 -1.83 16.95
CA VAL A 99 5.04 -0.56 16.22
C VAL A 99 6.12 -0.69 15.17
N GLN A 100 5.81 -0.30 13.95
CA GLN A 100 6.77 -0.27 12.85
C GLN A 100 6.85 1.13 12.25
N VAL A 101 8.07 1.54 11.92
CA VAL A 101 8.35 2.74 11.11
C VAL A 101 9.22 2.30 9.94
N LEU A 102 8.68 2.41 8.73
CA LEU A 102 9.31 1.91 7.52
C LEU A 102 9.45 3.03 6.50
N TYR A 103 10.58 3.07 5.82
CA TYR A 103 10.74 3.85 4.62
C TYR A 103 10.38 2.99 3.41
N GLY A 104 9.44 3.45 2.61
CA GLY A 104 8.96 2.78 1.41
C GLY A 104 9.41 3.50 0.15
N ARG A 105 9.76 2.72 -0.87
CA ARG A 105 10.07 3.20 -2.21
C ARG A 105 9.38 2.35 -3.24
N LEU A 106 8.65 2.99 -4.16
CA LEU A 106 8.06 2.32 -5.31
C LEU A 106 9.18 1.76 -6.21
N ILE A 107 9.21 0.44 -6.40
CA ILE A 107 10.21 -0.27 -7.20
C ILE A 107 9.63 -0.85 -8.50
N ALA A 108 8.33 -1.08 -8.53
CA ALA A 108 7.59 -1.54 -9.69
C ALA A 108 6.15 -0.97 -9.64
N PRO A 109 5.40 -0.94 -10.74
CA PRO A 109 3.99 -0.60 -10.69
C PRO A 109 3.27 -1.43 -9.63
N PHE A 110 2.64 -0.75 -8.67
CA PHE A 110 1.90 -1.35 -7.54
C PHE A 110 2.73 -2.09 -6.48
N PHE A 111 4.08 -1.99 -6.48
CA PHE A 111 4.92 -2.62 -5.48
C PHE A 111 5.89 -1.62 -4.83
N ASP A 112 5.80 -1.49 -3.52
CA ASP A 112 6.72 -0.76 -2.68
C ASP A 112 7.71 -1.72 -2.00
N PHE A 113 9.00 -1.41 -2.08
CA PHE A 113 10.00 -1.97 -1.18
C PHE A 113 9.99 -1.18 0.11
N GLN A 114 9.95 -1.85 1.24
CA GLN A 114 9.93 -1.24 2.57
C GLN A 114 11.10 -1.72 3.41
N ALA A 115 11.73 -0.79 4.12
CA ALA A 115 12.77 -1.11 5.10
C ALA A 115 12.71 -0.16 6.29
N GLY A 116 12.93 -0.67 7.49
CA GLY A 116 12.87 0.15 8.69
C GLY A 116 13.00 -0.63 9.98
N LEU A 117 12.34 -0.15 11.01
CA LEU A 117 12.42 -0.69 12.36
C LEU A 117 11.03 -1.10 12.86
N ARG A 118 11.03 -2.19 13.60
CA ARG A 118 9.89 -2.70 14.36
C ARG A 118 10.28 -2.80 15.81
N TYR A 119 9.36 -2.46 16.71
CA TYR A 119 9.48 -2.65 18.13
C TYR A 119 8.27 -3.42 18.65
N ASP A 120 8.55 -4.58 19.27
CA ASP A 120 7.55 -5.41 19.92
C ASP A 120 7.62 -5.20 21.41
N ARG A 121 6.48 -5.11 22.06
CA ARG A 121 6.34 -5.08 23.51
C ARG A 121 5.26 -6.04 23.96
N GLN A 122 5.59 -6.89 24.91
CA GLN A 122 4.64 -7.75 25.62
C GLN A 122 4.66 -7.40 27.10
N TRP A 123 3.50 -7.38 27.72
CA TRP A 123 3.37 -7.14 29.17
C TRP A 123 2.33 -8.07 29.75
N GLY A 124 2.48 -8.39 31.05
CA GLY A 124 1.60 -9.30 31.74
C GLY A 124 1.93 -9.34 33.25
N PRO A 125 1.34 -10.29 33.99
CA PRO A 125 1.56 -10.46 35.41
C PRO A 125 3.04 -10.66 35.76
N ASP A 126 3.80 -11.30 34.89
CA ASP A 126 5.22 -11.64 35.07
C ASP A 126 6.17 -10.52 34.64
N GLY A 127 5.65 -9.33 34.37
CA GLY A 127 6.43 -8.17 33.94
C GLY A 127 6.26 -7.80 32.49
N SER A 128 7.17 -6.99 31.96
CA SER A 128 7.17 -6.58 30.56
C SER A 128 8.49 -6.89 29.89
N ARG A 129 8.40 -7.18 28.60
CA ARG A 129 9.56 -7.46 27.75
C ARG A 129 9.40 -6.78 26.40
N GLY A 130 10.49 -6.29 25.84
CA GLY A 130 10.51 -5.65 24.52
C GLY A 130 11.68 -6.13 23.69
N ARG A 131 11.54 -6.03 22.37
CA ARG A 131 12.61 -6.29 21.41
C ARG A 131 12.51 -5.33 20.25
N ALA A 132 13.67 -4.96 19.69
CA ALA A 132 13.76 -4.21 18.45
C ALA A 132 14.17 -5.14 17.33
N LEU A 133 13.59 -4.94 16.14
CA LEU A 133 13.88 -5.72 14.95
C LEU A 133 14.08 -4.75 13.77
N ALA A 134 15.01 -5.09 12.89
CA ALA A 134 15.01 -4.53 11.54
C ALA A 134 13.92 -5.23 10.72
N ALA A 135 13.21 -4.49 9.90
CA ALA A 135 12.16 -4.99 9.02
C ALA A 135 12.53 -4.67 7.57
N ILE A 136 12.43 -5.66 6.69
CA ILE A 136 12.65 -5.52 5.25
C ILE A 136 11.54 -6.29 4.55
N GLY A 137 10.79 -5.63 3.67
CA GLY A 137 9.65 -6.26 3.04
C GLY A 137 9.26 -5.63 1.71
N LEU A 138 8.23 -6.22 1.15
CA LEU A 138 7.52 -5.71 -0.02
C LEU A 138 6.07 -5.53 0.37
N GLN A 139 5.45 -4.50 -0.14
CA GLN A 139 4.00 -4.33 -0.06
C GLN A 139 3.48 -3.98 -1.44
N GLY A 140 2.43 -4.64 -1.87
CA GLY A 140 1.88 -4.30 -3.17
C GLY A 140 0.64 -5.08 -3.56
N LEU A 141 0.11 -4.67 -4.70
CA LEU A 141 -1.09 -5.23 -5.29
C LEU A 141 -0.70 -6.18 -6.42
N ALA A 142 -0.86 -7.47 -6.18
CA ALA A 142 -0.69 -8.52 -7.19
C ALA A 142 -1.90 -8.58 -8.14
N PRO A 143 -1.83 -9.33 -9.27
CA PRO A 143 -2.96 -9.54 -10.15
C PRO A 143 -4.21 -10.00 -9.40
N TYR A 144 -5.38 -9.64 -9.91
CA TYR A 144 -6.70 -9.89 -9.29
C TYR A 144 -6.95 -9.13 -7.99
N ARG A 145 -6.20 -8.04 -7.72
CA ARG A 145 -6.32 -7.20 -6.53
C ARG A 145 -5.97 -7.91 -5.22
N PHE A 146 -5.08 -8.89 -5.27
CA PHE A 146 -4.48 -9.43 -4.07
C PHE A 146 -3.46 -8.44 -3.51
N GLU A 147 -3.71 -7.96 -2.32
CA GLU A 147 -2.72 -7.25 -1.54
C GLU A 147 -1.80 -8.27 -0.86
N ILE A 148 -0.50 -8.14 -1.08
CA ILE A 148 0.51 -9.04 -0.49
C ILE A 148 1.57 -8.24 0.22
N GLU A 149 2.00 -8.77 1.38
CA GLU A 149 3.02 -8.15 2.22
C GLU A 149 3.94 -9.22 2.83
N PRO A 150 4.95 -9.71 2.10
CA PRO A 150 6.04 -10.49 2.66
C PRO A 150 7.02 -9.57 3.39
N THR A 151 7.31 -9.85 4.67
CA THR A 151 8.26 -9.09 5.49
C THR A 151 9.18 -10.01 6.23
N LEU A 152 10.49 -9.70 6.19
CA LEU A 152 11.56 -10.34 6.94
C LEU A 152 11.92 -9.47 8.14
N PHE A 153 12.08 -10.06 9.30
CA PHE A 153 12.47 -9.39 10.54
C PHE A 153 13.76 -9.98 11.08
N ILE A 154 14.67 -9.11 11.50
CA ILE A 154 15.94 -9.50 12.12
C ILE A 154 16.00 -8.79 13.47
N SER A 155 15.99 -9.56 14.58
CA SER A 155 16.04 -9.00 15.92
C SER A 155 17.42 -8.47 16.26
N GLN A 156 17.51 -7.62 17.28
CA GLN A 156 18.75 -7.13 17.86
C GLN A 156 19.70 -8.25 18.35
N ASN A 157 19.16 -9.45 18.56
CA ASN A 157 19.92 -10.64 19.00
C ASN A 157 20.30 -11.55 17.82
N GLY A 158 19.97 -11.17 16.57
CA GLY A 158 20.22 -11.95 15.37
C GLY A 158 19.17 -13.01 15.06
N ASP A 159 18.03 -13.03 15.79
CA ASP A 159 16.92 -13.94 15.47
C ASP A 159 16.23 -13.48 14.20
N VAL A 160 15.99 -14.42 13.29
CA VAL A 160 15.36 -14.16 12.00
C VAL A 160 13.96 -14.76 11.96
N SER A 161 12.99 -13.96 11.55
CA SER A 161 11.60 -14.38 11.33
C SER A 161 11.02 -13.73 10.09
N ALA A 162 9.98 -14.33 9.54
CA ALA A 162 9.26 -13.83 8.38
C ALA A 162 7.76 -13.83 8.63
N ARG A 163 7.07 -12.82 8.15
CA ARG A 163 5.61 -12.73 8.10
C ARG A 163 5.19 -12.63 6.64
N PHE A 164 4.16 -13.33 6.28
CA PHE A 164 3.50 -13.19 5.00
C PHE A 164 2.03 -12.92 5.23
N THR A 165 1.55 -11.78 4.73
CA THR A 165 0.14 -11.42 4.76
C THR A 165 -0.38 -11.33 3.33
N ALA A 166 -1.58 -11.84 3.10
CA ALA A 166 -2.30 -11.69 1.84
C ALA A 166 -3.77 -11.41 2.13
N SER A 167 -4.35 -10.45 1.43
CA SER A 167 -5.76 -10.12 1.53
C SER A 167 -6.34 -9.74 0.16
N GLN A 168 -7.67 -9.82 0.05
CA GLN A 168 -8.38 -9.44 -1.16
C GLN A 168 -9.74 -8.87 -0.81
N ASP A 169 -10.11 -7.77 -1.45
CA ASP A 169 -11.44 -7.21 -1.33
C ASP A 169 -12.35 -7.77 -2.44
N ILE A 170 -13.36 -8.54 -2.06
CA ILE A 170 -14.39 -9.09 -2.93
C ILE A 170 -15.67 -8.27 -2.74
N LEU A 171 -16.02 -7.49 -3.74
CA LEU A 171 -17.19 -6.62 -3.70
C LEU A 171 -18.43 -7.40 -4.12
N PHE A 172 -19.31 -7.71 -3.17
CA PHE A 172 -20.66 -8.20 -3.48
C PHE A 172 -21.57 -7.08 -3.99
N THR A 173 -21.42 -5.90 -3.41
CA THR A 173 -22.03 -4.66 -3.86
C THR A 173 -21.01 -3.53 -3.74
N GLN A 174 -21.34 -2.31 -4.14
CA GLN A 174 -20.47 -1.14 -3.93
C GLN A 174 -20.19 -0.83 -2.45
N ARG A 175 -20.96 -1.39 -1.53
CA ARG A 175 -20.86 -1.15 -0.09
C ARG A 175 -20.64 -2.39 0.76
N LEU A 176 -20.98 -3.57 0.24
CA LEU A 176 -20.80 -4.84 0.94
C LEU A 176 -19.58 -5.55 0.38
N ILE A 177 -18.54 -5.65 1.20
CA ILE A 177 -17.24 -6.15 0.82
C ILE A 177 -16.89 -7.32 1.72
N LEU A 178 -16.56 -8.45 1.12
CA LEU A 178 -15.97 -9.59 1.80
C LEU A 178 -14.45 -9.54 1.65
N GLN A 179 -13.74 -9.57 2.76
CA GLN A 179 -12.28 -9.53 2.80
C GLN A 179 -11.73 -10.83 3.42
N PRO A 180 -11.38 -11.83 2.60
CA PRO A 180 -10.51 -12.90 3.06
C PRO A 180 -9.12 -12.37 3.35
N ARG A 181 -8.54 -12.77 4.49
CA ARG A 181 -7.16 -12.47 4.89
C ARG A 181 -6.46 -13.75 5.30
N PHE A 182 -5.28 -13.91 4.80
CA PHE A 182 -4.34 -14.96 5.19
C PHE A 182 -3.12 -14.32 5.82
N GLU A 183 -2.69 -14.82 6.96
CA GLU A 183 -1.44 -14.43 7.59
C GLU A 183 -0.70 -15.66 8.09
N THR A 184 0.62 -15.66 7.96
CA THR A 184 1.47 -16.71 8.50
C THR A 184 2.79 -16.12 8.98
N ASN A 185 3.27 -16.65 10.10
CA ASN A 185 4.53 -16.29 10.72
C ASN A 185 5.44 -17.51 10.84
N ALA A 186 6.69 -17.35 10.45
CA ALA A 186 7.72 -18.38 10.55
C ALA A 186 9.00 -17.81 11.15
N ALA A 187 9.80 -18.62 11.85
CA ALA A 187 11.06 -18.23 12.43
C ALA A 187 12.15 -19.29 12.22
N VAL A 188 13.37 -18.82 11.99
CA VAL A 188 14.53 -19.70 11.81
C VAL A 188 14.99 -20.27 13.15
N GLN A 189 14.88 -19.50 14.22
CA GLN A 189 15.29 -19.86 15.58
C GLN A 189 14.10 -19.82 16.55
N SER A 190 14.20 -20.59 17.63
CA SER A 190 13.25 -20.51 18.74
C SER A 190 13.60 -19.35 19.66
N VAL A 191 12.66 -18.43 19.88
CA VAL A 191 12.79 -17.31 20.82
C VAL A 191 11.76 -17.47 21.93
N ARG A 192 12.04 -18.38 22.88
CA ARG A 192 11.11 -18.80 23.95
C ARG A 192 10.57 -17.63 24.77
N ARG A 193 11.38 -16.58 24.97
CA ARG A 193 10.98 -15.36 25.71
C ARG A 193 9.77 -14.64 25.09
N PHE A 194 9.55 -14.81 23.79
CA PHE A 194 8.44 -14.22 23.05
C PHE A 194 7.43 -15.25 22.53
N GLY A 195 7.55 -16.51 22.98
CA GLY A 195 6.65 -17.58 22.54
C GLY A 195 6.85 -18.02 21.09
N VAL A 196 7.98 -17.64 20.45
CA VAL A 196 8.27 -17.96 19.05
C VAL A 196 9.00 -19.30 18.98
N GLY A 197 8.44 -20.27 18.27
CA GLY A 197 9.07 -21.54 17.92
C GLY A 197 9.93 -21.45 16.68
N LYS A 198 10.75 -22.47 16.42
CA LYS A 198 11.45 -22.64 15.16
C LYS A 198 10.49 -23.25 14.11
N GLY A 199 10.49 -22.72 12.90
CA GLY A 199 9.64 -23.15 11.80
C GLY A 199 8.39 -22.30 11.67
N LEU A 200 7.30 -22.90 11.22
CA LEU A 200 5.99 -22.25 11.14
C LEU A 200 5.42 -22.10 12.53
N ASN A 201 5.09 -20.87 12.93
CA ASN A 201 4.54 -20.59 14.28
C ASN A 201 3.03 -20.54 14.29
N ASP A 202 2.46 -19.88 13.31
CA ASP A 202 1.02 -19.69 13.19
C ASP A 202 0.58 -19.57 11.73
N VAL A 203 -0.69 -19.88 11.52
CA VAL A 203 -1.42 -19.63 10.28
C VAL A 203 -2.79 -19.10 10.67
N GLU A 204 -3.06 -17.87 10.30
CA GLU A 204 -4.35 -17.23 10.52
C GLU A 204 -5.11 -17.09 9.22
N LEU A 205 -6.38 -17.55 9.23
CA LEU A 205 -7.33 -17.34 8.16
C LEU A 205 -8.47 -16.48 8.71
N GLY A 206 -8.56 -15.26 8.20
CA GLY A 206 -9.61 -14.32 8.53
C GLY A 206 -10.61 -14.18 7.40
N LEU A 207 -11.88 -14.03 7.76
CA LEU A 207 -12.95 -13.68 6.82
C LEU A 207 -13.75 -12.55 7.44
N ARG A 208 -13.66 -11.37 6.84
CA ARG A 208 -14.32 -10.17 7.34
C ARG A 208 -15.40 -9.75 6.34
N LEU A 209 -16.61 -9.50 6.81
CA LEU A 209 -17.68 -8.90 6.02
C LEU A 209 -17.85 -7.46 6.47
N ARG A 210 -17.49 -6.51 5.60
CA ARG A 210 -17.51 -5.08 5.86
C ARG A 210 -18.66 -4.42 5.11
N TYR A 211 -19.38 -3.54 5.79
CA TYR A 211 -20.42 -2.71 5.16
C TYR A 211 -20.05 -1.24 5.22
N GLU A 212 -19.78 -0.62 4.10
CA GLU A 212 -19.43 0.80 3.99
C GLU A 212 -20.67 1.69 4.12
N ILE A 213 -20.88 2.25 5.30
CA ILE A 213 -21.90 3.29 5.52
C ILE A 213 -21.45 4.58 4.84
N ARG A 214 -20.18 4.93 5.03
CA ARG A 214 -19.43 5.98 4.33
C ARG A 214 -18.04 5.45 4.04
N ARG A 215 -17.28 6.14 3.17
CA ARG A 215 -15.90 5.74 2.85
C ARG A 215 -14.99 5.71 4.08
N GLU A 216 -15.30 6.54 5.08
CA GLU A 216 -14.51 6.68 6.30
C GLU A 216 -15.01 5.77 7.44
N ILE A 217 -16.20 5.19 7.30
CA ILE A 217 -16.84 4.40 8.37
C ILE A 217 -17.45 3.14 7.78
N ALA A 218 -16.83 2.02 8.11
CA ALA A 218 -17.22 0.69 7.65
C ALA A 218 -17.19 -0.32 8.81
N PRO A 219 -18.31 -0.55 9.52
CA PRO A 219 -18.41 -1.61 10.51
C PRO A 219 -18.29 -3.00 9.88
N TYR A 220 -17.78 -3.97 10.66
CA TYR A 220 -17.60 -5.37 10.29
C TYR A 220 -18.04 -6.31 11.41
#